data_25c34cb34d34db9dd1bc280dc06e2c36
#
_entry.id   25c34cb34d34db9dd1bc280dc06e2c36
#
_cell.length_a   1.000
_cell.length_b   1.000
_cell.length_c   1.000
_cell.angle_alpha   90.00
_cell.angle_beta   90.00
_cell.angle_gamma   90.00
#
_symmetry.space_group_name_H-M   'P 1'
#
loop_
_entity.id
_entity.type
_entity.pdbx_description
1 polymer ?
#
loop_
_entity_poly.entity_id
_entity_poly.type
_entity_poly.pdbx_seq_one_letter_code
_entity_poly.pdbx_strand_id
1 'polypeptide(L)'
;MPPKANPLKLNKLQLKTLSILQELTSDPGITERDEVTGGTRIIGIPAPHGNHFHVGARVVMSSDATGLNNEGVWLALVRKGLAAAGVFPFSIVVTPAGLGYDTGIRDQILHGTDH
;
A
#
# COMPACT_ATOMS: atom_id res chain seq x y z
N MET A 1 2.80 20.13 -20.01
CA MET A 1 3.35 20.03 -18.69
C MET A 1 2.87 18.76 -17.99
N PRO A 2 3.76 17.94 -17.52
CA PRO A 2 3.31 16.72 -16.85
C PRO A 2 2.53 17.05 -15.58
N PRO A 3 1.54 16.22 -15.22
CA PRO A 3 0.85 16.42 -13.98
C PRO A 3 1.82 16.33 -12.81
N LYS A 4 1.56 17.13 -11.80
CA LYS A 4 2.35 17.07 -10.60
C LYS A 4 2.14 15.74 -9.92
N ALA A 5 3.21 15.02 -9.68
CA ALA A 5 3.15 13.83 -8.86
C ALA A 5 2.87 14.22 -7.41
N ASN A 6 2.19 13.33 -6.69
CA ASN A 6 1.99 13.48 -5.25
C ASN A 6 1.24 14.78 -4.86
N PRO A 7 0.03 14.96 -5.40
CA PRO A 7 -0.73 16.19 -5.09
C PRO A 7 -1.10 16.35 -3.62
N LEU A 8 -1.18 15.26 -2.86
CA LEU A 8 -1.48 15.31 -1.43
C LEU A 8 -0.25 15.45 -0.56
N LYS A 9 0.93 15.58 -1.17
CA LYS A 9 2.19 15.81 -0.49
C LYS A 9 2.53 14.73 0.54
N LEU A 10 2.41 13.49 0.11
CA LEU A 10 2.82 12.35 0.94
C LEU A 10 4.34 12.37 1.07
N ASN A 11 4.85 12.00 2.25
CA ASN A 11 6.28 11.84 2.39
C ASN A 11 6.72 10.50 1.77
N LYS A 12 8.05 10.27 1.74
CA LYS A 12 8.60 9.10 1.07
C LYS A 12 8.05 7.80 1.65
N LEU A 13 7.98 7.70 2.97
CA LEU A 13 7.51 6.48 3.62
C LEU A 13 6.02 6.25 3.33
N GLN A 14 5.21 7.30 3.31
CA GLN A 14 3.80 7.19 2.97
C GLN A 14 3.63 6.74 1.53
N LEU A 15 4.43 7.27 0.59
CA LEU A 15 4.38 6.86 -0.80
C LEU A 15 4.76 5.41 -0.97
N LYS A 16 5.81 4.95 -0.29
CA LYS A 16 6.23 3.55 -0.34
C LYS A 16 5.13 2.64 0.17
N THR A 17 4.54 2.99 1.31
CA THR A 17 3.50 2.18 1.94
C THR A 17 2.28 2.09 1.05
N LEU A 18 1.82 3.22 0.51
CA LEU A 18 0.66 3.20 -0.37
C LEU A 18 0.92 2.38 -1.62
N SER A 19 2.13 2.47 -2.19
CA SER A 19 2.50 1.65 -3.36
C SER A 19 2.39 0.17 -3.07
N ILE A 20 2.85 -0.27 -1.90
CA ILE A 20 2.74 -1.67 -1.50
C ILE A 20 1.28 -2.07 -1.31
N LEU A 21 0.49 -1.23 -0.65
CA LEU A 21 -0.92 -1.51 -0.44
C LEU A 21 -1.67 -1.62 -1.77
N GLN A 22 -1.37 -0.75 -2.73
CA GLN A 22 -1.97 -0.84 -4.06
C GLN A 22 -1.67 -2.18 -4.73
N GLU A 23 -0.43 -2.65 -4.61
CA GLU A 23 -0.06 -3.94 -5.19
C GLU A 23 -0.78 -5.09 -4.49
N LEU A 24 -0.90 -5.03 -3.17
CA LEU A 24 -1.61 -6.05 -2.40
C LEU A 24 -3.08 -6.15 -2.80
N THR A 25 -3.69 -5.06 -3.25
CA THR A 25 -5.11 -5.09 -3.66
C THR A 25 -5.34 -5.95 -4.90
N SER A 26 -4.30 -6.31 -5.62
CA SER A 26 -4.42 -7.17 -6.80
C SER A 26 -4.42 -8.66 -6.47
N ASP A 27 -4.23 -9.02 -5.20
CA ASP A 27 -4.18 -10.42 -4.77
C ASP A 27 -5.57 -10.84 -4.24
N PRO A 28 -6.35 -11.64 -5.02
CA PRO A 28 -7.70 -12.01 -4.59
C PRO A 28 -7.72 -12.92 -3.37
N GLY A 29 -6.58 -13.55 -3.03
CA GLY A 29 -6.51 -14.44 -1.87
C GLY A 29 -6.50 -13.73 -0.54
N ILE A 30 -6.19 -12.43 -0.53
CA ILE A 30 -6.08 -11.66 0.72
C ILE A 30 -6.91 -10.38 0.69
N THR A 31 -7.85 -10.28 -0.24
CA THR A 31 -8.64 -9.06 -0.38
C THR A 31 -10.11 -9.36 -0.51
N GLU A 32 -10.92 -8.37 -0.15
CA GLU A 32 -12.35 -8.40 -0.38
C GLU A 32 -12.82 -6.97 -0.67
N ARG A 33 -13.96 -6.86 -1.32
CA ARG A 33 -14.54 -5.55 -1.61
C ARG A 33 -15.04 -4.92 -0.32
N ASP A 34 -14.76 -3.63 -0.14
CA ASP A 34 -15.32 -2.88 0.98
C ASP A 34 -16.55 -2.12 0.50
N GLU A 35 -17.71 -2.51 1.00
CA GLU A 35 -18.98 -1.94 0.54
C GLU A 35 -19.18 -0.52 1.04
N VAL A 36 -18.55 -0.14 2.14
CA VAL A 36 -18.73 1.20 2.71
C VAL A 36 -18.04 2.25 1.86
N THR A 37 -16.78 2.00 1.47
CA THR A 37 -16.01 2.99 0.70
C THR A 37 -16.05 2.74 -0.80
N GLY A 38 -16.38 1.53 -1.21
CA GLY A 38 -16.22 1.10 -2.61
C GLY A 38 -14.80 0.69 -2.94
N GLY A 39 -13.91 0.69 -1.96
CA GLY A 39 -12.52 0.29 -2.16
C GLY A 39 -12.29 -1.18 -1.92
N THR A 40 -11.06 -1.53 -1.56
CA THR A 40 -10.63 -2.90 -1.35
C THR A 40 -10.06 -3.06 0.04
N ARG A 41 -10.57 -4.04 0.79
CA ARG A 41 -10.03 -4.40 2.10
C ARG A 41 -8.95 -5.45 1.92
N ILE A 42 -7.78 -5.19 2.46
CA ILE A 42 -6.70 -6.18 2.54
C ILE A 42 -6.86 -6.87 3.88
N ILE A 43 -7.08 -8.19 3.87
CA ILE A 43 -7.39 -8.95 5.08
C ILE A 43 -6.20 -9.78 5.59
N GLY A 44 -5.05 -9.69 4.94
CA GLY A 44 -3.87 -10.41 5.38
C GLY A 44 -2.62 -9.75 4.86
N ILE A 45 -2.08 -8.78 5.61
CA ILE A 45 -0.84 -8.13 5.20
C ILE A 45 0.30 -9.10 5.48
N PRO A 46 1.12 -9.43 4.45
CA PRO A 46 2.17 -10.43 4.62
C PRO A 46 3.27 -9.96 5.56
N ALA A 47 3.91 -10.93 6.21
CA ALA A 47 5.07 -10.67 7.06
C ALA A 47 6.35 -10.76 6.24
N PRO A 48 7.42 -10.05 6.65
CA PRO A 48 8.67 -10.09 5.91
C PRO A 48 9.39 -11.45 6.07
N HIS A 49 10.16 -11.79 5.03
CA HIS A 49 11.06 -12.93 5.06
C HIS A 49 12.49 -12.38 5.02
N GLY A 50 13.11 -12.22 6.18
CA GLY A 50 14.44 -11.64 6.22
C GLY A 50 14.42 -10.21 5.70
N ASN A 51 15.10 -9.97 4.57
CA ASN A 51 15.23 -8.61 4.07
C ASN A 51 14.26 -8.26 2.93
N HIS A 52 13.26 -9.11 2.69
CA HIS A 52 12.29 -8.84 1.62
C HIS A 52 10.89 -9.32 1.97
N PHE A 53 9.90 -8.74 1.26
CA PHE A 53 8.49 -9.10 1.34
C PHE A 53 8.03 -9.60 -0.01
N HIS A 54 7.16 -10.60 -0.01
CA HIS A 54 6.40 -10.96 -1.20
C HIS A 54 5.08 -10.21 -1.19
N VAL A 55 4.85 -9.45 -2.26
CA VAL A 55 3.65 -8.60 -2.39
C VAL A 55 2.99 -8.98 -3.72
N GLY A 56 2.02 -9.89 -3.66
CA GLY A 56 1.42 -10.44 -4.87
C GLY A 56 2.49 -11.12 -5.71
N ALA A 57 2.63 -10.71 -6.97
CA ALA A 57 3.64 -11.23 -7.88
C ALA A 57 4.96 -10.46 -7.81
N ARG A 58 5.12 -9.58 -6.84
CA ARG A 58 6.29 -8.70 -6.75
C ARG A 58 7.03 -8.92 -5.44
N VAL A 59 8.23 -8.37 -5.38
CA VAL A 59 9.08 -8.42 -4.19
C VAL A 59 9.46 -7.00 -3.80
N VAL A 60 9.38 -6.71 -2.51
CA VAL A 60 9.74 -5.40 -1.95
C VAL A 60 10.80 -5.63 -0.89
N MET A 61 11.84 -4.79 -0.86
CA MET A 61 12.84 -4.85 0.21
C MET A 61 12.18 -4.47 1.52
N SER A 62 12.53 -5.16 2.61
CA SER A 62 11.95 -4.88 3.92
C SER A 62 12.20 -3.45 4.36
N SER A 63 13.33 -2.85 3.96
CA SER A 63 13.62 -1.46 4.27
C SER A 63 12.64 -0.49 3.61
N ASP A 64 12.00 -0.89 2.52
CA ASP A 64 10.98 -0.07 1.84
C ASP A 64 9.58 -0.36 2.37
N ALA A 65 9.42 -1.33 3.24
CA ALA A 65 8.13 -1.79 3.74
C ALA A 65 7.90 -1.45 5.22
N THR A 66 8.76 -0.63 5.81
CA THR A 66 8.67 -0.32 7.25
C THR A 66 7.39 0.39 7.62
N GLY A 67 6.75 1.08 6.67
CA GLY A 67 5.50 1.76 6.93
C GLY A 67 4.32 0.81 7.19
N LEU A 68 4.43 -0.45 6.79
CA LEU A 68 3.38 -1.42 7.08
C LEU A 68 3.25 -1.69 8.58
N ASN A 69 4.29 -1.43 9.35
CA ASN A 69 4.29 -1.58 10.80
C ASN A 69 4.33 -0.23 11.52
N ASN A 70 4.01 0.85 10.83
CA ASN A 70 4.02 2.20 11.40
C ASN A 70 2.61 2.76 11.39
N GLU A 71 1.97 2.74 12.56
CA GLU A 71 0.59 3.19 12.67
C GLU A 71 0.42 4.66 12.26
N GLY A 72 1.42 5.48 12.52
CA GLY A 72 1.36 6.90 12.10
C GLY A 72 1.22 7.05 10.59
N VAL A 73 1.89 6.17 9.82
CA VAL A 73 1.75 6.17 8.36
C VAL A 73 0.32 5.79 7.97
N TRP A 74 -0.24 4.75 8.60
CA TRP A 74 -1.62 4.34 8.33
C TRP A 74 -2.59 5.48 8.60
N LEU A 75 -2.44 6.13 9.76
CA LEU A 75 -3.33 7.23 10.14
C LEU A 75 -3.20 8.41 9.18
N ALA A 76 -1.99 8.69 8.68
CA ALA A 76 -1.81 9.74 7.70
C ALA A 76 -2.53 9.43 6.40
N LEU A 77 -2.46 8.18 5.93
CA LEU A 77 -3.18 7.79 4.72
C LEU A 77 -4.69 7.88 4.91
N VAL A 78 -5.17 7.52 6.10
CA VAL A 78 -6.60 7.64 6.40
C VAL A 78 -7.04 9.11 6.39
N ARG A 79 -6.26 9.97 7.04
CA ARG A 79 -6.59 11.41 7.05
C ARG A 79 -6.66 12.02 5.66
N LYS A 80 -5.86 11.50 4.74
CA LYS A 80 -5.82 12.01 3.37
C LYS A 80 -6.84 11.33 2.45
N GLY A 81 -7.68 10.45 3.00
CA GLY A 81 -8.73 9.79 2.23
C GLY A 81 -8.26 8.68 1.32
N LEU A 82 -7.01 8.24 1.47
CA LEU A 82 -6.43 7.20 0.62
C LEU A 82 -6.62 5.80 1.21
N ALA A 83 -6.95 5.72 2.50
CA ALA A 83 -7.21 4.46 3.18
C ALA A 83 -8.34 4.67 4.17
N ALA A 84 -8.92 3.58 4.64
CA ALA A 84 -9.91 3.60 5.70
C ALA A 84 -9.45 2.64 6.80
N ALA A 85 -9.95 2.86 8.00
CA ALA A 85 -9.50 2.12 9.17
C ALA A 85 -9.75 0.63 9.02
N GLY A 86 -8.81 -0.14 9.52
CA GLY A 86 -8.91 -1.59 9.63
C GLY A 86 -8.41 -2.01 10.99
N VAL A 87 -7.61 -3.06 11.03
CA VAL A 87 -7.02 -3.57 12.27
C VAL A 87 -5.50 -3.54 12.09
N PHE A 88 -4.88 -2.52 12.65
CA PHE A 88 -3.42 -2.38 12.54
C PHE A 88 -2.73 -3.52 13.33
N PRO A 89 -1.71 -4.17 12.81
CA PRO A 89 -1.10 -4.02 11.48
C PRO A 89 -1.54 -5.11 10.48
N PHE A 90 -2.73 -5.67 10.63
CA PHE A 90 -3.15 -6.87 9.89
C PHE A 90 -4.07 -6.57 8.71
N SER A 91 -4.87 -5.53 8.79
CA SER A 91 -5.91 -5.26 7.80
C SER A 91 -6.13 -3.77 7.62
N ILE A 92 -6.33 -3.34 6.38
CA ILE A 92 -6.62 -1.95 6.06
C ILE A 92 -7.46 -1.91 4.77
N VAL A 93 -8.27 -0.88 4.62
CA VAL A 93 -9.01 -0.64 3.38
C VAL A 93 -8.26 0.40 2.56
N VAL A 94 -8.03 0.10 1.28
CA VAL A 94 -7.54 1.09 0.32
C VAL A 94 -8.77 1.64 -0.40
N THR A 95 -9.01 2.93 -0.26
CA THR A 95 -10.18 3.58 -0.87
C THR A 95 -10.01 3.69 -2.38
N PRO A 96 -11.09 3.98 -3.14
CA PRO A 96 -10.91 4.24 -4.57
C PRO A 96 -9.90 5.33 -4.86
N ALA A 97 -9.86 6.38 -4.03
CA ALA A 97 -8.85 7.43 -4.18
C ALA A 97 -7.44 6.89 -3.94
N GLY A 98 -7.28 5.98 -2.97
CA GLY A 98 -5.99 5.34 -2.72
C GLY A 98 -5.56 4.43 -3.86
N LEU A 99 -6.50 3.68 -4.42
CA LEU A 99 -6.20 2.80 -5.55
C LEU A 99 -5.74 3.58 -6.78
N GLY A 100 -6.33 4.75 -7.02
CA GLY A 100 -6.01 5.56 -8.18
C GLY A 100 -4.88 6.56 -7.96
N TYR A 101 -4.31 6.63 -6.76
CA TYR A 101 -3.27 7.61 -6.48
C TYR A 101 -1.96 7.21 -7.14
N ASP A 102 -1.39 8.12 -7.92
CA ASP A 102 -0.09 7.88 -8.57
C ASP A 102 1.02 8.25 -7.59
N THR A 103 1.64 7.23 -7.00
CA THR A 103 2.75 7.45 -6.06
C THR A 103 4.04 7.84 -6.75
N GLY A 104 4.16 7.52 -8.04
CA GLY A 104 5.35 7.82 -8.81
C GLY A 104 6.56 6.95 -8.52
N ILE A 105 6.47 6.03 -7.56
CA ILE A 105 7.64 5.23 -7.14
C ILE A 105 7.41 3.73 -7.17
N ARG A 106 6.26 3.27 -7.71
CA ARG A 106 5.97 1.84 -7.69
C ARG A 106 7.09 1.00 -8.33
N ASP A 107 7.58 1.45 -9.47
CA ASP A 107 8.63 0.69 -10.17
C ASP A 107 9.97 0.74 -9.45
N GLN A 108 10.16 1.69 -8.54
CA GLN A 108 11.40 1.78 -7.78
C GLN A 108 11.45 0.79 -6.63
N ILE A 109 10.30 0.40 -6.08
CA ILE A 109 10.26 -0.45 -4.90
C ILE A 109 9.62 -1.82 -5.15
N LEU A 110 8.84 -1.96 -6.21
CA LEU A 110 8.20 -3.24 -6.55
C LEU A 110 9.02 -3.92 -7.63
N HIS A 111 9.63 -5.04 -7.30
CA HIS A 111 10.54 -5.77 -8.18
C HIS A 111 9.92 -7.07 -8.66
N GLY A 112 10.41 -7.59 -9.77
CA GLY A 112 9.95 -8.88 -10.26
C GLY A 112 10.39 -10.02 -9.37
N THR A 113 9.76 -11.18 -9.54
CA THR A 113 10.03 -12.36 -8.71
C THR A 113 10.75 -13.46 -9.48
N ASP A 114 11.32 -13.14 -10.59
CA ASP A 114 12.00 -14.11 -11.44
C ASP A 114 13.42 -14.41 -10.93
N HIS A 115 13.50 -15.28 -9.98
CA HIS A 115 14.81 -15.65 -9.46
C HIS A 115 14.87 -17.11 -9.06
#